data_f6e655137b5bf86941ef8f093162a324
#
_entry.id   f6e655137b5bf86941ef8f093162a324
#
_cell.length_a   1.000
_cell.length_b   1.000
_cell.length_c   1.000
_cell.angle_alpha   90.00
_cell.angle_beta   90.00
_cell.angle_gamma   90.00
#
_symmetry.space_group_name_H-M   'P 1'
#
loop_
_entity.id
_entity.type
_entity.pdbx_description
1 polymer ?
#
loop_
_entity_poly.entity_id
_entity_poly.type
_entity_poly.pdbx_seq_one_letter_code
_entity_poly.pdbx_strand_id
1 'polypeptide(L)'
;KHIDGQGRALGGVICGTKAFIRGVVEPYLKHTGGAMSPFTSWIMLNGMVTLDLRCRAMATSALEIALSLQGDARLSKVIYPGLDTHPQAALVALQMGSGGTMISFELAGGKEAAFTFMNGLKIIKISNNLGDAKSIATHPATTTHSRLPQDQKDLLGISYGLIRLSVGLEDPLDLIDDIKSGLNLI
;
A
#
# COMPACT_ATOMS: atom_id res chain seq x y z
N LYS A 1 2.01 -9.42 1.99
CA LYS A 1 1.52 -8.60 3.10
C LYS A 1 0.01 -8.74 3.28
N HIS A 2 -0.77 -8.57 2.21
CA HIS A 2 -2.23 -8.74 2.25
C HIS A 2 -2.68 -10.16 2.65
N ILE A 3 -1.87 -11.19 2.44
CA ILE A 3 -2.23 -12.58 2.79
C ILE A 3 -2.49 -12.69 4.28
N ASP A 4 -1.56 -12.23 5.12
CA ASP A 4 -1.78 -12.16 6.56
C ASP A 4 -2.75 -11.02 6.93
N GLY A 5 -2.54 -9.83 6.38
CA GLY A 5 -3.39 -8.65 6.56
C GLY A 5 -3.37 -8.02 7.94
N GLN A 6 -2.48 -8.41 8.84
CA GLN A 6 -2.37 -7.88 10.20
C GLN A 6 -0.91 -7.74 10.70
N GLY A 7 0.07 -7.99 9.84
CA GLY A 7 1.48 -7.87 10.18
C GLY A 7 1.98 -8.88 11.22
N ARG A 8 1.30 -10.04 11.37
CA ARG A 8 1.59 -11.06 12.40
C ARG A 8 2.71 -12.02 11.99
N ALA A 9 2.85 -12.27 10.69
CA ALA A 9 3.77 -13.27 10.17
C ALA A 9 4.46 -12.80 8.88
N LEU A 10 5.67 -13.30 8.67
CA LEU A 10 6.42 -13.14 7.42
C LEU A 10 6.31 -14.42 6.62
N GLY A 11 6.06 -14.28 5.32
CA GLY A 11 6.00 -15.39 4.40
C GLY A 11 6.05 -14.92 2.96
N GLY A 12 6.19 -15.87 2.05
CA GLY A 12 6.19 -15.63 0.63
C GLY A 12 5.69 -16.85 -0.12
N VAL A 13 5.35 -16.65 -1.39
CA VAL A 13 4.93 -17.71 -2.28
C VAL A 13 5.71 -17.65 -3.58
N ILE A 14 6.18 -18.79 -4.05
CA ILE A 14 6.80 -18.94 -5.35
C ILE A 14 5.82 -19.68 -6.26
N CYS A 15 5.40 -19.01 -7.33
CA CYS A 15 4.51 -19.60 -8.35
C CYS A 15 5.30 -19.84 -9.63
N GLY A 16 5.03 -20.98 -10.28
CA GLY A 16 5.71 -21.34 -11.52
C GLY A 16 5.15 -22.62 -12.12
N THR A 17 5.76 -23.09 -13.20
CA THR A 17 5.39 -24.39 -13.80
C THR A 17 5.64 -25.53 -12.81
N LYS A 18 4.86 -26.61 -12.96
CA LYS A 18 5.04 -27.81 -12.12
C LYS A 18 6.48 -28.33 -12.21
N ALA A 19 7.09 -28.33 -13.40
CA ALA A 19 8.48 -28.76 -13.59
C ALA A 19 9.47 -27.89 -12.79
N PHE A 20 9.33 -26.57 -12.80
CA PHE A 20 10.17 -25.66 -12.03
C PHE A 20 9.97 -25.84 -10.51
N ILE A 21 8.71 -25.87 -10.07
CA ILE A 21 8.42 -26.01 -8.64
C ILE A 21 8.95 -27.34 -8.09
N ARG A 22 8.66 -28.49 -8.78
CA ARG A 22 9.06 -29.81 -8.31
C ARG A 22 10.53 -30.12 -8.57
N GLY A 23 11.09 -29.62 -9.66
CA GLY A 23 12.47 -29.93 -10.06
C GLY A 23 13.53 -29.03 -9.43
N VAL A 24 13.17 -27.78 -9.07
CA VAL A 24 14.13 -26.79 -8.58
C VAL A 24 13.78 -26.29 -7.20
N VAL A 25 12.55 -25.74 -7.02
CA VAL A 25 12.20 -25.04 -5.76
C VAL A 25 12.06 -26.02 -4.59
N GLU A 26 11.34 -27.11 -4.78
CA GLU A 26 11.10 -28.10 -3.73
C GLU A 26 12.40 -28.78 -3.23
N PRO A 27 13.29 -29.28 -4.10
CA PRO A 27 14.59 -29.80 -3.65
C PRO A 27 15.44 -28.75 -2.92
N TYR A 28 15.46 -27.50 -3.43
CA TYR A 28 16.20 -26.42 -2.78
C TYR A 28 15.68 -26.17 -1.36
N LEU A 29 14.38 -25.97 -1.18
CA LEU A 29 13.77 -25.73 0.14
C LEU A 29 13.99 -26.91 1.11
N LYS A 30 13.86 -28.16 0.58
CA LYS A 30 14.06 -29.38 1.37
C LYS A 30 15.49 -29.48 1.92
N HIS A 31 16.49 -29.12 1.13
CA HIS A 31 17.89 -29.30 1.52
C HIS A 31 18.51 -28.07 2.20
N THR A 32 17.92 -26.88 2.08
CA THR A 32 18.42 -25.64 2.70
C THR A 32 17.67 -25.25 3.97
N GLY A 33 16.61 -25.97 4.32
CA GLY A 33 15.80 -25.66 5.51
C GLY A 33 14.91 -24.42 5.38
N GLY A 34 14.68 -23.91 4.15
CA GLY A 34 13.85 -22.73 3.88
C GLY A 34 12.33 -22.95 4.03
N ALA A 35 11.89 -24.05 4.63
CA ALA A 35 10.49 -24.37 4.83
C ALA A 35 9.86 -23.43 5.88
N MET A 36 8.64 -22.95 5.57
CA MET A 36 7.86 -22.14 6.49
C MET A 36 7.47 -22.94 7.73
N SER A 37 7.53 -22.32 8.93
CA SER A 37 7.08 -22.99 10.16
C SER A 37 5.58 -23.34 10.10
N PRO A 38 5.15 -24.43 10.76
CA PRO A 38 3.73 -24.79 10.81
C PRO A 38 2.84 -23.69 11.38
N PHE A 39 3.32 -22.95 12.37
CA PHE A 39 2.57 -21.83 12.97
C PHE A 39 2.40 -20.67 12.00
N THR A 40 3.46 -20.29 11.29
CA THR A 40 3.40 -19.27 10.25
C THR A 40 2.47 -19.69 9.11
N SER A 41 2.55 -20.95 8.68
CA SER A 41 1.68 -21.53 7.66
C SER A 41 0.20 -21.48 8.07
N TRP A 42 -0.10 -21.78 9.32
CA TRP A 42 -1.45 -21.71 9.88
C TRP A 42 -1.98 -20.26 9.88
N ILE A 43 -1.18 -19.27 10.32
CA ILE A 43 -1.55 -17.85 10.27
C ILE A 43 -1.86 -17.43 8.83
N MET A 44 -0.97 -17.76 7.89
CA MET A 44 -1.14 -17.40 6.48
C MET A 44 -2.38 -18.04 5.87
N LEU A 45 -2.63 -19.32 6.17
CA LEU A 45 -3.81 -20.04 5.69
C LEU A 45 -5.10 -19.36 6.19
N ASN A 46 -5.18 -19.03 7.48
CA ASN A 46 -6.33 -18.32 8.03
C ASN A 46 -6.51 -16.92 7.40
N GLY A 47 -5.40 -16.21 7.17
CA GLY A 47 -5.44 -14.92 6.48
C GLY A 47 -5.97 -15.00 5.05
N MET A 48 -5.69 -16.10 4.35
CA MET A 48 -6.18 -16.34 2.98
C MET A 48 -7.68 -16.53 2.89
N VAL A 49 -8.33 -17.06 3.92
CA VAL A 49 -9.80 -17.31 3.93
C VAL A 49 -10.59 -16.03 3.63
N THR A 50 -10.13 -14.89 4.12
CA THR A 50 -10.80 -13.58 3.93
C THR A 50 -10.04 -12.64 2.99
N LEU A 51 -9.00 -13.10 2.29
CA LEU A 51 -8.14 -12.25 1.48
C LEU A 51 -8.92 -11.46 0.42
N ASP A 52 -9.75 -12.16 -0.36
CA ASP A 52 -10.54 -11.52 -1.42
C ASP A 52 -11.53 -10.50 -0.85
N LEU A 53 -12.25 -10.84 0.20
CA LEU A 53 -13.20 -9.93 0.87
C LEU A 53 -12.50 -8.65 1.37
N ARG A 54 -11.36 -8.81 2.05
CA ARG A 54 -10.58 -7.68 2.56
C ARG A 54 -10.05 -6.81 1.43
N CYS A 55 -9.43 -7.42 0.42
CA CYS A 55 -8.86 -6.66 -0.70
C CYS A 55 -9.92 -5.91 -1.49
N ARG A 56 -11.10 -6.48 -1.70
CA ARG A 56 -12.22 -5.80 -2.37
C ARG A 56 -12.74 -4.62 -1.55
N ALA A 57 -13.00 -4.82 -0.27
CA ALA A 57 -13.45 -3.74 0.61
C ALA A 57 -12.43 -2.59 0.65
N MET A 58 -11.15 -2.89 0.88
CA MET A 58 -10.07 -1.91 0.89
C MET A 58 -9.96 -1.16 -0.45
N ALA A 59 -10.11 -1.86 -1.58
CA ALA A 59 -10.02 -1.24 -2.90
C ALA A 59 -11.20 -0.32 -3.20
N THR A 60 -12.41 -0.67 -2.72
CA THR A 60 -13.59 0.21 -2.80
C THR A 60 -13.36 1.49 -2.00
N SER A 61 -12.93 1.36 -0.74
CA SER A 61 -12.60 2.51 0.10
C SER A 61 -11.45 3.35 -0.49
N ALA A 62 -10.44 2.70 -1.08
CA ALA A 62 -9.33 3.40 -1.72
C ALA A 62 -9.79 4.25 -2.92
N LEU A 63 -10.71 3.74 -3.74
CA LEU A 63 -11.28 4.52 -4.83
C LEU A 63 -12.04 5.75 -4.32
N GLU A 64 -12.89 5.56 -3.31
CA GLU A 64 -13.68 6.64 -2.70
C GLU A 64 -12.79 7.73 -2.11
N ILE A 65 -11.74 7.34 -1.37
CA ILE A 65 -10.73 8.26 -0.83
C ILE A 65 -10.00 8.99 -1.98
N ALA A 66 -9.53 8.27 -3.00
CA ALA A 66 -8.81 8.86 -4.10
C ALA A 66 -9.64 9.89 -4.86
N LEU A 67 -10.94 9.61 -5.10
CA LEU A 67 -11.90 10.54 -5.69
C LEU A 67 -12.10 11.79 -4.83
N SER A 68 -12.18 11.62 -3.51
CA SER A 68 -12.36 12.74 -2.57
C SER A 68 -11.17 13.70 -2.50
N LEU A 69 -9.99 13.22 -2.89
CA LEU A 69 -8.74 14.00 -2.90
C LEU A 69 -8.48 14.71 -4.23
N GLN A 70 -9.19 14.35 -5.31
CA GLN A 70 -9.02 15.01 -6.59
C GLN A 70 -9.46 16.48 -6.53
N GLY A 71 -8.62 17.36 -7.04
CA GLY A 71 -8.89 18.80 -7.08
C GLY A 71 -8.64 19.56 -5.78
N ASP A 72 -8.14 18.92 -4.72
CA ASP A 72 -7.71 19.61 -3.51
C ASP A 72 -6.46 20.45 -3.81
N ALA A 73 -6.55 21.78 -3.61
CA ALA A 73 -5.49 22.73 -3.97
C ALA A 73 -4.18 22.53 -3.15
N ARG A 74 -4.23 21.82 -2.04
CA ARG A 74 -3.07 21.48 -1.20
C ARG A 74 -2.26 20.31 -1.74
N LEU A 75 -2.84 19.57 -2.71
CA LEU A 75 -2.22 18.42 -3.35
C LEU A 75 -1.77 18.77 -4.76
N SER A 76 -0.49 18.62 -5.06
CA SER A 76 0.02 18.76 -6.42
C SER A 76 -0.31 17.55 -7.30
N LYS A 77 -0.55 16.37 -6.69
CA LYS A 77 -0.81 15.14 -7.41
C LYS A 77 -1.56 14.12 -6.54
N VAL A 78 -2.49 13.39 -7.17
CA VAL A 78 -3.10 12.17 -6.62
C VAL A 78 -2.86 11.03 -7.60
N ILE A 79 -2.31 9.91 -7.12
CA ILE A 79 -1.95 8.74 -7.93
C ILE A 79 -2.70 7.54 -7.36
N TYR A 80 -3.64 7.04 -8.14
CA TYR A 80 -4.35 5.81 -7.83
C TYR A 80 -4.72 5.08 -9.13
N PRO A 81 -4.40 3.81 -9.28
CA PRO A 81 -4.64 3.08 -10.55
C PRO A 81 -6.10 3.05 -11.00
N GLY A 82 -7.04 3.16 -10.06
CA GLY A 82 -8.48 3.18 -10.36
C GLY A 82 -9.05 4.53 -10.80
N LEU A 83 -8.22 5.58 -10.91
CA LEU A 83 -8.66 6.88 -11.47
C LEU A 83 -8.49 6.91 -12.98
N ASP A 84 -9.46 7.50 -13.69
CA ASP A 84 -9.37 7.72 -15.14
C ASP A 84 -8.17 8.60 -15.55
N THR A 85 -7.71 9.44 -14.62
CA THR A 85 -6.53 10.29 -14.80
C THR A 85 -5.20 9.54 -14.67
N HIS A 86 -5.21 8.26 -14.28
CA HIS A 86 -3.98 7.47 -14.14
C HIS A 86 -3.34 7.23 -15.53
N PRO A 87 -2.01 7.43 -15.68
CA PRO A 87 -1.34 7.28 -16.99
C PRO A 87 -1.52 5.92 -17.65
N GLN A 88 -1.80 4.88 -16.86
CA GLN A 88 -2.00 3.51 -17.32
C GLN A 88 -3.44 3.03 -17.12
N ALA A 89 -4.44 3.92 -17.07
CA ALA A 89 -5.83 3.56 -16.83
C ALA A 89 -6.34 2.48 -17.77
N ALA A 90 -6.01 2.54 -19.08
CA ALA A 90 -6.37 1.52 -20.06
C ALA A 90 -5.77 0.14 -19.74
N LEU A 91 -4.52 0.10 -19.25
CA LEU A 91 -3.86 -1.15 -18.85
C LEU A 91 -4.47 -1.70 -17.55
N VAL A 92 -4.79 -0.83 -16.62
CA VAL A 92 -5.49 -1.20 -15.36
C VAL A 92 -6.84 -1.84 -15.69
N ALA A 93 -7.64 -1.22 -16.56
CA ALA A 93 -8.93 -1.76 -16.98
C ALA A 93 -8.82 -3.13 -17.68
N LEU A 94 -7.71 -3.38 -18.38
CA LEU A 94 -7.46 -4.65 -19.05
C LEU A 94 -7.01 -5.77 -18.10
N GLN A 95 -6.19 -5.46 -17.09
CA GLN A 95 -5.47 -6.46 -16.32
C GLN A 95 -5.91 -6.58 -14.86
N MET A 96 -6.60 -5.57 -14.31
CA MET A 96 -6.93 -5.51 -12.89
C MET A 96 -8.44 -5.46 -12.69
N GLY A 97 -8.92 -6.15 -11.65
CA GLY A 97 -10.33 -6.10 -11.24
C GLY A 97 -10.69 -4.83 -10.44
N SER A 98 -9.68 -4.09 -9.97
CA SER A 98 -9.85 -2.82 -9.24
C SER A 98 -8.52 -2.06 -9.23
N GLY A 99 -8.52 -0.80 -8.75
CA GLY A 99 -7.30 0.01 -8.59
C GLY A 99 -6.38 -0.44 -7.45
N GLY A 100 -6.80 -1.45 -6.66
CA GLY A 100 -6.03 -1.95 -5.51
C GLY A 100 -6.19 -1.08 -4.26
N THR A 101 -5.32 -1.31 -3.27
CA THR A 101 -5.46 -0.75 -1.91
C THR A 101 -4.50 0.41 -1.61
N MET A 102 -3.70 0.81 -2.61
CA MET A 102 -2.62 1.78 -2.41
C MET A 102 -2.93 3.09 -3.13
N ILE A 103 -2.92 4.18 -2.38
CA ILE A 103 -3.02 5.55 -2.90
C ILE A 103 -1.69 6.25 -2.64
N SER A 104 -1.23 7.08 -3.56
CA SER A 104 -0.18 8.06 -3.29
C SER A 104 -0.68 9.45 -3.64
N PHE A 105 -0.29 10.44 -2.85
CA PHE A 105 -0.56 11.84 -3.15
C PHE A 105 0.61 12.70 -2.70
N GLU A 106 0.75 13.84 -3.32
CA GLU A 106 1.87 14.75 -3.08
C GLU A 106 1.38 16.09 -2.54
N LEU A 107 1.92 16.48 -1.39
CA LEU A 107 1.64 17.74 -0.72
C LEU A 107 2.50 18.86 -1.31
N ALA A 108 1.87 19.98 -1.68
CA ALA A 108 2.56 21.13 -2.32
C ALA A 108 3.62 21.76 -1.41
N GLY A 109 3.47 21.69 -0.08
CA GLY A 109 4.43 22.23 0.89
C GLY A 109 5.64 21.34 1.19
N GLY A 110 5.87 20.26 0.45
CA GLY A 110 7.05 19.39 0.58
C GLY A 110 7.12 18.65 1.93
N LYS A 111 8.34 18.46 2.45
CA LYS A 111 8.60 17.63 3.64
C LYS A 111 7.89 18.14 4.90
N GLU A 112 7.90 19.43 5.14
CA GLU A 112 7.30 20.01 6.35
C GLU A 112 5.78 19.81 6.34
N ALA A 113 5.13 20.07 5.23
CA ALA A 113 3.71 19.80 5.05
C ALA A 113 3.39 18.31 5.21
N ALA A 114 4.22 17.42 4.63
CA ALA A 114 4.06 15.97 4.76
C ALA A 114 4.11 15.51 6.23
N PHE A 115 5.03 16.04 7.01
CA PHE A 115 5.16 15.67 8.42
C PHE A 115 4.04 16.28 9.28
N THR A 116 3.67 17.54 9.04
CA THR A 116 2.53 18.18 9.71
C THR A 116 1.24 17.41 9.45
N PHE A 117 0.98 17.10 8.18
CA PHE A 117 -0.16 16.26 7.77
C PHE A 117 -0.17 14.92 8.50
N MET A 118 0.93 14.14 8.42
CA MET A 118 0.99 12.81 9.03
C MET A 118 0.82 12.85 10.55
N ASN A 119 1.42 13.83 11.22
CA ASN A 119 1.29 14.00 12.67
C ASN A 119 -0.12 14.42 13.10
N GLY A 120 -0.92 14.97 12.19
CA GLY A 120 -2.32 15.33 12.43
C GLY A 120 -3.29 14.15 12.34
N LEU A 121 -2.89 13.02 11.77
CA LEU A 121 -3.73 11.85 11.60
C LEU A 121 -4.04 11.17 12.94
N LYS A 122 -5.27 10.76 13.14
CA LYS A 122 -5.76 10.11 14.38
C LYS A 122 -6.09 8.64 14.17
N ILE A 123 -6.74 8.32 13.07
CA ILE A 123 -7.16 6.95 12.71
C ILE A 123 -6.02 6.25 11.97
N ILE A 124 -5.55 6.86 10.88
CA ILE A 124 -4.49 6.31 10.02
C ILE A 124 -3.17 6.27 10.79
N LYS A 125 -2.51 5.12 10.82
CA LYS A 125 -1.27 4.91 11.57
C LYS A 125 -0.04 5.21 10.71
N ILE A 126 0.99 5.79 11.31
CA ILE A 126 2.27 6.02 10.64
C ILE A 126 3.09 4.73 10.72
N SER A 127 3.42 4.16 9.57
CA SER A 127 4.27 2.98 9.47
C SER A 127 4.83 2.83 8.05
N ASN A 128 5.95 2.15 7.91
CA ASN A 128 6.56 1.83 6.61
C ASN A 128 6.01 0.55 5.97
N ASN A 129 5.01 -0.08 6.56
CA ASN A 129 4.37 -1.30 6.06
C ASN A 129 3.21 -0.99 5.09
N LEU A 130 2.52 -2.01 4.62
CA LEU A 130 1.32 -1.92 3.77
C LEU A 130 0.49 -3.21 3.86
N GLY A 131 -0.75 -3.16 3.36
CA GLY A 131 -1.62 -4.34 3.24
C GLY A 131 -2.16 -4.85 4.57
N ASP A 132 -2.13 -4.04 5.62
CA ASP A 132 -2.76 -4.30 6.91
C ASP A 132 -4.26 -3.99 6.85
N ALA A 133 -5.03 -4.63 7.72
CA ALA A 133 -6.44 -4.29 7.96
C ALA A 133 -6.64 -2.87 8.50
N LYS A 134 -5.58 -2.27 9.04
CA LYS A 134 -5.53 -0.86 9.45
C LYS A 134 -4.92 -0.01 8.36
N SER A 135 -5.46 1.19 8.17
CA SER A 135 -4.89 2.18 7.26
C SER A 135 -3.55 2.70 7.76
N ILE A 136 -2.58 2.76 6.84
CA ILE A 136 -1.19 3.11 7.15
C ILE A 136 -0.69 4.17 6.19
N ALA A 137 -0.19 5.28 6.74
CA ALA A 137 0.51 6.32 5.99
C ALA A 137 2.03 6.19 6.12
N THR A 138 2.72 6.38 5.01
CA THR A 138 4.19 6.30 4.92
C THR A 138 4.71 7.52 4.19
N HIS A 139 5.85 8.07 4.64
CA HIS A 139 6.63 9.07 3.88
C HIS A 139 7.81 8.36 3.19
N PRO A 140 7.70 7.99 1.90
CA PRO A 140 8.67 7.11 1.24
C PRO A 140 10.09 7.69 1.23
N ALA A 141 10.23 8.99 1.00
CA ALA A 141 11.53 9.65 0.87
C ALA A 141 12.44 9.50 2.11
N THR A 142 11.86 9.41 3.32
CA THR A 142 12.61 9.30 4.59
C THR A 142 12.54 7.92 5.23
N THR A 143 11.78 6.99 4.67
CA THR A 143 11.60 5.64 5.21
C THR A 143 12.02 4.56 4.21
N THR A 144 11.09 4.08 3.41
CA THR A 144 11.31 2.94 2.50
C THR A 144 12.36 3.19 1.41
N HIS A 145 12.56 4.45 1.02
CA HIS A 145 13.51 4.88 -0.02
C HIS A 145 14.58 5.85 0.53
N SER A 146 14.77 5.87 1.85
CA SER A 146 15.74 6.79 2.49
C SER A 146 17.17 6.60 2.01
N ARG A 147 17.54 5.36 1.63
CA ARG A 147 18.89 5.01 1.17
C ARG A 147 19.17 5.33 -0.29
N LEU A 148 18.14 5.65 -1.08
CA LEU A 148 18.31 6.01 -2.48
C LEU A 148 18.94 7.41 -2.60
N PRO A 149 19.89 7.61 -3.52
CA PRO A 149 20.35 8.93 -3.92
C PRO A 149 19.22 9.79 -4.46
N GLN A 150 19.39 11.13 -4.42
CA GLN A 150 18.31 12.05 -4.81
C GLN A 150 17.92 11.90 -6.27
N ASP A 151 18.88 11.74 -7.17
CA ASP A 151 18.66 11.54 -8.61
C ASP A 151 17.78 10.29 -8.89
N GLN A 152 17.97 9.21 -8.12
CA GLN A 152 17.14 8.02 -8.22
C GLN A 152 15.74 8.23 -7.66
N LYS A 153 15.60 9.01 -6.56
CA LYS A 153 14.29 9.37 -6.03
C LYS A 153 13.51 10.22 -7.05
N ASP A 154 14.18 11.18 -7.69
CA ASP A 154 13.58 12.05 -8.70
C ASP A 154 13.11 11.24 -9.92
N LEU A 155 13.92 10.29 -10.39
CA LEU A 155 13.57 9.37 -11.47
C LEU A 155 12.33 8.52 -11.15
N LEU A 156 12.18 8.11 -9.89
CA LEU A 156 11.05 7.33 -9.40
C LEU A 156 9.84 8.19 -9.01
N GLY A 157 9.94 9.54 -9.10
CA GLY A 157 8.90 10.47 -8.69
C GLY A 157 8.66 10.47 -7.18
N ILE A 158 9.70 10.19 -6.37
CA ILE A 158 9.62 10.18 -4.91
C ILE A 158 10.10 11.53 -4.39
N SER A 159 9.18 12.48 -4.35
CA SER A 159 9.43 13.80 -3.76
C SER A 159 9.34 13.78 -2.23
N TYR A 160 9.78 14.86 -1.60
CA TYR A 160 9.62 15.05 -0.15
C TYR A 160 8.19 15.43 0.28
N GLY A 161 7.30 15.73 -0.67
CA GLY A 161 5.86 15.91 -0.41
C GLY A 161 5.04 14.62 -0.55
N LEU A 162 5.66 13.54 -1.05
CA LEU A 162 4.95 12.31 -1.36
C LEU A 162 4.55 11.54 -0.11
N ILE A 163 3.26 11.23 0.01
CA ILE A 163 2.69 10.31 0.99
C ILE A 163 2.17 9.07 0.26
N ARG A 164 2.43 7.90 0.82
CA ARG A 164 1.83 6.63 0.41
C ARG A 164 0.84 6.18 1.48
N LEU A 165 -0.39 5.97 1.09
CA LEU A 165 -1.46 5.45 1.95
C LEU A 165 -1.79 4.00 1.54
N SER A 166 -1.70 3.08 2.49
CA SER A 166 -2.27 1.74 2.39
C SER A 166 -3.61 1.75 3.10
N VAL A 167 -4.69 1.64 2.34
CA VAL A 167 -6.05 1.72 2.88
C VAL A 167 -6.41 0.41 3.56
N GLY A 168 -6.96 0.50 4.77
CA GLY A 168 -7.44 -0.61 5.59
C GLY A 168 -8.94 -0.88 5.42
N LEU A 169 -9.54 -1.38 6.49
CA LEU A 169 -10.95 -1.80 6.54
C LEU A 169 -11.82 -0.85 7.38
N GLU A 170 -11.26 0.28 7.81
CA GLU A 170 -12.01 1.32 8.51
C GLU A 170 -13.07 1.92 7.57
N ASP A 171 -14.07 2.58 8.13
CA ASP A 171 -15.08 3.30 7.34
C ASP A 171 -14.42 4.35 6.44
N PRO A 172 -14.70 4.37 5.12
CA PRO A 172 -14.05 5.30 4.19
C PRO A 172 -14.34 6.77 4.51
N LEU A 173 -15.51 7.10 5.06
CA LEU A 173 -15.84 8.48 5.44
C LEU A 173 -15.01 8.94 6.63
N ASP A 174 -14.81 8.08 7.62
CA ASP A 174 -13.93 8.36 8.76
C ASP A 174 -12.48 8.57 8.30
N LEU A 175 -12.00 7.78 7.33
CA LEU A 175 -10.67 7.95 6.75
C LEU A 175 -10.55 9.25 5.95
N ILE A 176 -11.56 9.60 5.18
CA ILE A 176 -11.61 10.88 4.43
C ILE A 176 -11.57 12.07 5.40
N ASP A 177 -12.33 11.99 6.48
CA ASP A 177 -12.36 13.05 7.50
C ASP A 177 -11.04 13.16 8.26
N ASP A 178 -10.38 12.05 8.55
CA ASP A 178 -9.04 12.02 9.15
C ASP A 178 -8.00 12.67 8.22
N ILE A 179 -8.03 12.32 6.92
CA ILE A 179 -7.14 12.92 5.91
C ILE A 179 -7.42 14.42 5.77
N LYS A 180 -8.67 14.84 5.65
CA LYS A 180 -9.04 16.26 5.54
C LYS A 180 -8.62 17.04 6.79
N SER A 181 -8.76 16.44 7.97
CA SER A 181 -8.30 17.04 9.24
C SER A 181 -6.79 17.26 9.23
N GLY A 182 -6.00 16.29 8.77
CA GLY A 182 -4.56 16.44 8.58
C GLY A 182 -4.21 17.51 7.54
N LEU A 183 -4.91 17.56 6.41
CA LEU A 183 -4.73 18.56 5.36
C LEU A 183 -5.06 20.00 5.85
N ASN A 184 -5.96 20.16 6.78
CA ASN A 184 -6.31 21.48 7.33
C ASN A 184 -5.24 22.08 8.25
N LEU A 185 -4.18 21.34 8.55
CA LEU A 185 -3.05 21.81 9.35
C LEU A 185 -1.92 22.42 8.51
N ILE A 186 -2.02 22.35 7.16
CA ILE A 186 -1.01 22.79 6.22
C ILE A 186 -1.52 23.87 5.28
#